data_ebd8884eaff9534cc745e763a23ba7f5
#
_entry.id   ebd8884eaff9534cc745e763a23ba7f5
#
_cell.length_a   1.000
_cell.length_b   1.000
_cell.length_c   1.000
_cell.angle_alpha   90.00
_cell.angle_beta   90.00
_cell.angle_gamma   90.00
#
_symmetry.space_group_name_H-M   'P 1'
#
loop_
_entity.id
_entity.type
_entity.pdbx_description
1 polymer ?
#
loop_
_entity_poly.entity_id
_entity_poly.type
_entity_poly.pdbx_seq_one_letter_code
_entity_poly.pdbx_strand_id
1 'polypeptide(L)'
;MFSGNIESNISFGRDISHEEVVRSANIAQASDFINETENGFKHSIAQGGVNISGGQKQRLSIARALADSPKIYIFDDSFSSLDFQTESNLKNALAERTLNSTVILITQRVSTIMNADQIIVLDAGKVVGMGKHNDLLKTCKVYYEIASSQLTKEELV
;
A
#
# COMPACT_ATOMS: atom_id res chain seq x y z
N MET A 1 -6.28 -10.57 -8.84
CA MET A 1 -7.39 -10.01 -9.65
C MET A 1 -8.28 -11.13 -10.14
N PHE A 2 -9.58 -10.87 -10.16
CA PHE A 2 -10.61 -11.80 -10.60
C PHE A 2 -11.13 -11.37 -11.99
N SER A 3 -11.67 -12.30 -12.75
CA SER A 3 -12.38 -11.97 -13.99
C SER A 3 -13.61 -11.10 -13.70
N GLY A 4 -13.84 -10.11 -14.53
CA GLY A 4 -14.91 -9.13 -14.34
C GLY A 4 -14.47 -7.76 -14.87
N ASN A 5 -14.92 -6.68 -14.25
CA ASN A 5 -14.47 -5.33 -14.57
C ASN A 5 -13.72 -4.68 -13.39
N ILE A 6 -13.18 -3.49 -13.59
CA ILE A 6 -12.45 -2.76 -12.55
C ILE A 6 -13.35 -2.51 -11.34
N GLU A 7 -14.58 -2.03 -11.56
CA GLU A 7 -15.54 -1.77 -10.48
C GLU A 7 -15.85 -3.01 -9.64
N SER A 8 -16.14 -4.15 -10.29
CA SER A 8 -16.40 -5.41 -9.60
C SER A 8 -15.16 -5.96 -8.87
N ASN A 9 -13.97 -5.65 -9.34
CA ASN A 9 -12.73 -6.00 -8.65
C ASN A 9 -12.49 -5.14 -7.41
N ILE A 10 -12.90 -3.88 -7.38
CA ILE A 10 -12.80 -2.98 -6.22
C ILE A 10 -13.89 -3.31 -5.20
N SER A 11 -15.15 -3.40 -5.61
CA SER A 11 -16.28 -3.70 -4.72
C SER A 11 -16.22 -5.12 -4.17
N PHE A 12 -15.70 -6.07 -4.93
CA PHE A 12 -15.46 -7.46 -4.55
C PHE A 12 -16.68 -8.15 -3.94
N GLY A 13 -17.84 -7.99 -4.57
CA GLY A 13 -19.11 -8.61 -4.15
C GLY A 13 -19.77 -7.96 -2.93
N ARG A 14 -19.21 -6.85 -2.43
CA ARG A 14 -19.81 -6.06 -1.36
C ARG A 14 -20.76 -5.02 -1.93
N ASP A 15 -21.76 -4.63 -1.16
CA ASP A 15 -22.70 -3.53 -1.51
C ASP A 15 -22.02 -2.17 -1.24
N ILE A 16 -21.20 -1.74 -2.20
CA ILE A 16 -20.44 -0.49 -2.15
C ILE A 16 -20.91 0.39 -3.29
N SER A 17 -21.24 1.65 -2.98
CA SER A 17 -21.69 2.61 -3.99
C SER A 17 -20.58 2.88 -5.02
N HIS A 18 -20.99 3.20 -6.26
CA HIS A 18 -20.05 3.62 -7.31
C HIS A 18 -19.17 4.81 -6.88
N GLU A 19 -19.76 5.75 -6.14
CA GLU A 19 -19.03 6.90 -5.62
C GLU A 19 -17.89 6.50 -4.69
N GLU A 20 -18.10 5.53 -3.79
CA GLU A 20 -17.06 5.04 -2.89
C GLU A 20 -16.01 4.20 -3.63
N VAL A 21 -16.40 3.47 -4.69
CA VAL A 21 -15.45 2.80 -5.60
C VAL A 21 -14.53 3.81 -6.27
N VAL A 22 -15.09 4.90 -6.81
CA VAL A 22 -14.33 5.99 -7.43
C VAL A 22 -13.41 6.66 -6.42
N ARG A 23 -13.91 6.98 -5.23
CA ARG A 23 -13.12 7.58 -4.15
C ARG A 23 -11.95 6.71 -3.75
N SER A 24 -12.19 5.40 -3.59
CA SER A 24 -11.14 4.45 -3.22
C SER A 24 -10.09 4.28 -4.31
N ALA A 25 -10.51 4.32 -5.58
CA ALA A 25 -9.59 4.31 -6.73
C ALA A 25 -8.72 5.57 -6.77
N ASN A 26 -9.28 6.74 -6.46
CA ASN A 26 -8.54 8.01 -6.38
C ASN A 26 -7.47 7.95 -5.29
N ILE A 27 -7.82 7.53 -4.08
CA ILE A 27 -6.87 7.37 -2.97
C ILE A 27 -5.76 6.40 -3.35
N ALA A 28 -6.11 5.28 -3.99
CA ALA A 28 -5.15 4.27 -4.46
C ALA A 28 -4.32 4.70 -5.67
N GLN A 29 -4.42 5.95 -6.13
CA GLN A 29 -3.73 6.48 -7.32
C GLN A 29 -4.04 5.66 -8.59
N ALA A 30 -5.25 5.12 -8.68
CA ALA A 30 -5.67 4.25 -9.79
C ALA A 30 -6.45 5.01 -10.89
N SER A 31 -6.94 6.21 -10.61
CA SER A 31 -7.87 6.93 -11.49
C SER A 31 -7.30 7.25 -12.86
N ASP A 32 -6.03 7.63 -12.95
CA ASP A 32 -5.42 8.02 -14.22
C ASP A 32 -5.47 6.87 -15.21
N PHE A 33 -4.92 5.71 -14.83
CA PHE A 33 -4.94 4.56 -15.72
C PHE A 33 -6.36 4.02 -15.99
N ILE A 34 -7.29 4.14 -15.03
CA ILE A 34 -8.69 3.75 -15.24
C ILE A 34 -9.32 4.63 -16.32
N ASN A 35 -9.10 5.94 -16.26
CA ASN A 35 -9.64 6.89 -17.23
C ASN A 35 -9.01 6.76 -18.63
N GLU A 36 -7.80 6.24 -18.74
CA GLU A 36 -7.14 5.91 -20.01
C GLU A 36 -7.71 4.66 -20.68
N THR A 37 -8.44 3.82 -19.94
CA THR A 37 -9.07 2.63 -20.54
C THR A 37 -10.33 3.01 -21.31
N GLU A 38 -10.63 2.29 -22.40
CA GLU A 38 -11.77 2.55 -23.28
C GLU A 38 -13.12 2.62 -22.55
N ASN A 39 -13.28 1.83 -21.45
CA ASN A 39 -14.54 1.72 -20.72
C ASN A 39 -14.45 2.17 -19.26
N GLY A 40 -13.39 2.85 -18.85
CA GLY A 40 -13.20 3.33 -17.48
C GLY A 40 -13.37 2.21 -16.45
N PHE A 41 -14.19 2.41 -15.44
CA PHE A 41 -14.49 1.41 -14.40
C PHE A 41 -15.15 0.13 -14.92
N LYS A 42 -15.74 0.15 -16.11
CA LYS A 42 -16.33 -1.02 -16.79
C LYS A 42 -15.31 -1.79 -17.64
N HIS A 43 -14.06 -1.33 -17.72
CA HIS A 43 -13.00 -2.03 -18.44
C HIS A 43 -12.81 -3.45 -17.89
N SER A 44 -12.73 -4.43 -18.81
CA SER A 44 -12.65 -5.85 -18.47
C SER A 44 -11.29 -6.24 -17.91
N ILE A 45 -11.28 -6.94 -16.80
CA ILE A 45 -10.11 -7.56 -16.17
C ILE A 45 -10.16 -9.06 -16.43
N ALA A 46 -9.13 -9.60 -17.05
CA ALA A 46 -8.98 -11.05 -17.23
C ALA A 46 -8.62 -11.76 -15.91
N GLN A 47 -8.86 -13.06 -15.83
CA GLN A 47 -8.47 -13.88 -14.68
C GLN A 47 -6.98 -13.70 -14.35
N GLY A 48 -6.66 -13.44 -13.07
CA GLY A 48 -5.30 -13.13 -12.63
C GLY A 48 -4.79 -11.73 -13.06
N GLY A 49 -5.60 -10.94 -13.79
CA GLY A 49 -5.23 -9.60 -14.25
C GLY A 49 -4.11 -9.60 -15.28
N VAL A 50 -4.05 -10.60 -16.16
CA VAL A 50 -2.97 -10.73 -17.16
C VAL A 50 -2.94 -9.60 -18.19
N ASN A 51 -4.02 -8.84 -18.30
CA ASN A 51 -4.18 -7.70 -19.21
C ASN A 51 -3.89 -6.34 -18.56
N ILE A 52 -3.38 -6.30 -17.33
CA ILE A 52 -2.97 -5.09 -16.62
C ILE A 52 -1.58 -5.25 -15.99
N SER A 53 -0.87 -4.14 -15.79
CA SER A 53 0.49 -4.13 -15.22
C SER A 53 0.50 -4.51 -13.72
N GLY A 54 1.69 -4.86 -13.19
CA GLY A 54 1.87 -5.15 -11.77
C GLY A 54 1.49 -3.97 -10.86
N GLY A 55 1.89 -2.76 -11.21
CA GLY A 55 1.53 -1.54 -10.46
C GLY A 55 0.03 -1.24 -10.54
N GLN A 56 -0.63 -1.47 -11.67
CA GLN A 56 -2.08 -1.35 -11.80
C GLN A 56 -2.81 -2.38 -10.91
N LYS A 57 -2.34 -3.64 -10.87
CA LYS A 57 -2.86 -4.67 -9.96
C LYS A 57 -2.75 -4.26 -8.49
N GLN A 58 -1.59 -3.73 -8.09
CA GLN A 58 -1.39 -3.27 -6.72
C GLN A 58 -2.33 -2.13 -6.37
N ARG A 59 -2.44 -1.10 -7.21
CA ARG A 59 -3.36 0.01 -6.99
C ARG A 59 -4.82 -0.42 -6.89
N LEU A 60 -5.28 -1.34 -7.75
CA LEU A 60 -6.63 -1.90 -7.64
C LEU A 60 -6.83 -2.74 -6.36
N SER A 61 -5.80 -3.46 -5.90
CA SER A 61 -5.87 -4.21 -4.64
C SER A 61 -5.96 -3.28 -3.43
N ILE A 62 -5.22 -2.17 -3.46
CA ILE A 62 -5.30 -1.12 -2.44
C ILE A 62 -6.70 -0.47 -2.47
N ALA A 63 -7.21 -0.08 -3.65
CA ALA A 63 -8.56 0.47 -3.80
C ALA A 63 -9.63 -0.47 -3.21
N ARG A 64 -9.53 -1.77 -3.46
CA ARG A 64 -10.39 -2.80 -2.86
C ARG A 64 -10.34 -2.81 -1.34
N ALA A 65 -9.15 -2.69 -0.75
CA ALA A 65 -9.00 -2.66 0.71
C ALA A 65 -9.62 -1.39 1.32
N LEU A 66 -9.57 -0.27 0.60
CA LEU A 66 -10.08 1.02 1.06
C LEU A 66 -11.60 1.16 0.95
N ALA A 67 -12.23 0.46 0.00
CA ALA A 67 -13.62 0.65 -0.35
C ALA A 67 -14.62 0.32 0.77
N ASP A 68 -14.23 -0.48 1.75
CA ASP A 68 -15.09 -0.90 2.89
C ASP A 68 -14.79 -0.13 4.20
N SER A 69 -13.86 0.80 4.19
CA SER A 69 -13.47 1.59 5.37
C SER A 69 -13.26 0.75 6.66
N PRO A 70 -12.46 -0.32 6.62
CA PRO A 70 -12.27 -1.20 7.77
C PRO A 70 -11.55 -0.49 8.92
N LYS A 71 -11.68 -1.04 10.15
CA LYS A 71 -10.95 -0.54 11.33
C LYS A 71 -9.48 -0.95 11.33
N ILE A 72 -9.11 -1.99 10.58
CA ILE A 72 -7.75 -2.51 10.48
C ILE A 72 -7.43 -2.73 9.00
N TYR A 73 -6.36 -2.09 8.54
CA TYR A 73 -5.77 -2.32 7.22
C TYR A 73 -4.50 -3.13 7.35
N ILE A 74 -4.30 -4.10 6.47
CA ILE A 74 -3.05 -4.88 6.36
C ILE A 74 -2.56 -4.76 4.92
N PHE A 75 -1.37 -4.17 4.75
CA PHE A 75 -0.69 -4.02 3.47
C PHE A 75 0.59 -4.87 3.49
N ASP A 76 0.55 -6.01 2.82
CA ASP A 76 1.68 -6.92 2.69
C ASP A 76 2.38 -6.67 1.35
N ASP A 77 3.55 -6.05 1.41
CA ASP A 77 4.39 -5.62 0.26
C ASP A 77 3.61 -4.88 -0.84
N SER A 78 2.55 -4.17 -0.44
CA SER A 78 1.55 -3.60 -1.37
C SER A 78 2.04 -2.37 -2.13
N PHE A 79 3.26 -1.88 -1.85
CA PHE A 79 3.85 -0.69 -2.48
C PHE A 79 5.05 -1.01 -3.39
N SER A 80 5.48 -2.27 -3.45
CA SER A 80 6.76 -2.68 -4.07
C SER A 80 6.84 -2.42 -5.58
N SER A 81 5.72 -2.47 -6.30
CA SER A 81 5.66 -2.22 -7.76
C SER A 81 5.26 -0.78 -8.12
N LEU A 82 5.26 0.14 -7.14
CA LEU A 82 4.96 1.55 -7.36
C LEU A 82 6.26 2.35 -7.53
N ASP A 83 6.23 3.34 -8.41
CA ASP A 83 7.27 4.36 -8.49
C ASP A 83 7.21 5.29 -7.28
N PHE A 84 8.31 6.01 -7.02
CA PHE A 84 8.47 6.86 -5.84
C PHE A 84 7.38 7.92 -5.71
N GLN A 85 6.98 8.58 -6.82
CA GLN A 85 5.97 9.63 -6.79
C GLN A 85 4.59 9.07 -6.47
N THR A 86 4.21 7.96 -7.11
CA THR A 86 2.94 7.26 -6.84
C THR A 86 2.88 6.75 -5.41
N GLU A 87 3.99 6.18 -4.88
CA GLU A 87 4.07 5.73 -3.48
C GLU A 87 3.88 6.89 -2.51
N SER A 88 4.54 8.03 -2.75
CA SER A 88 4.44 9.23 -1.90
C SER A 88 3.01 9.79 -1.88
N ASN A 89 2.40 9.96 -3.05
CA ASN A 89 1.03 10.44 -3.16
C ASN A 89 0.04 9.51 -2.46
N LEU A 90 0.22 8.20 -2.64
CA LEU A 90 -0.61 7.18 -2.00
C LEU A 90 -0.49 7.23 -0.47
N LYS A 91 0.71 7.36 0.09
CA LYS A 91 0.94 7.47 1.53
C LYS A 91 0.21 8.68 2.13
N ASN A 92 0.29 9.83 1.47
CA ASN A 92 -0.39 11.04 1.92
C ASN A 92 -1.91 10.86 1.91
N ALA A 93 -2.48 10.31 0.83
CA ALA A 93 -3.91 10.06 0.72
C ALA A 93 -4.40 8.97 1.71
N LEU A 94 -3.57 7.94 1.97
CA LEU A 94 -3.86 6.91 2.97
C LEU A 94 -3.88 7.47 4.38
N ALA A 95 -2.96 8.36 4.74
CA ALA A 95 -2.90 8.94 6.07
C ALA A 95 -4.23 9.61 6.46
N GLU A 96 -4.84 10.39 5.55
CA GLU A 96 -6.14 11.00 5.77
C GLU A 96 -7.27 9.96 5.88
N ARG A 97 -7.26 8.96 4.99
CA ARG A 97 -8.30 7.93 4.94
C ARG A 97 -8.30 7.02 6.17
N THR A 98 -7.15 6.81 6.77
CA THR A 98 -6.95 5.81 7.84
C THR A 98 -6.80 6.41 9.24
N LEU A 99 -7.08 7.71 9.42
CA LEU A 99 -6.94 8.44 10.70
C LEU A 99 -7.56 7.74 11.91
N ASN A 100 -8.68 7.03 11.72
CA ASN A 100 -9.41 6.32 12.78
C ASN A 100 -9.27 4.79 12.68
N SER A 101 -8.20 4.31 12.02
CA SER A 101 -7.98 2.88 11.76
C SER A 101 -6.56 2.49 12.16
N THR A 102 -6.37 1.22 12.47
CA THR A 102 -5.02 0.65 12.61
C THR A 102 -4.48 0.25 11.25
N VAL A 103 -3.26 0.67 10.91
CA VAL A 103 -2.58 0.31 9.67
C VAL A 103 -1.37 -0.56 9.99
N ILE A 104 -1.34 -1.78 9.44
CA ILE A 104 -0.21 -2.69 9.51
C ILE A 104 0.45 -2.73 8.12
N LEU A 105 1.69 -2.28 8.07
CA LEU A 105 2.51 -2.30 6.85
C LEU A 105 3.58 -3.38 6.98
N ILE A 106 3.59 -4.32 6.06
CA ILE A 106 4.64 -5.32 5.94
C ILE A 106 5.47 -4.97 4.71
N THR A 107 6.74 -4.66 4.90
CA THR A 107 7.61 -4.21 3.82
C THR A 107 9.07 -4.44 4.13
N GLN A 108 9.89 -4.51 3.09
CA GLN A 108 11.34 -4.49 3.20
C GLN A 108 11.93 -3.07 3.01
N ARG A 109 11.10 -2.08 2.64
CA ARG A 109 11.54 -0.70 2.40
C ARG A 109 11.45 0.14 3.66
N VAL A 110 12.60 0.58 4.18
CA VAL A 110 12.67 1.41 5.39
C VAL A 110 11.96 2.75 5.17
N SER A 111 12.12 3.38 4.01
CA SER A 111 11.44 4.64 3.66
C SER A 111 9.91 4.58 3.75
N THR A 112 9.33 3.39 3.63
CA THR A 112 7.88 3.21 3.75
C THR A 112 7.39 3.30 5.19
N ILE A 113 8.22 2.87 6.16
CA ILE A 113 7.83 2.69 7.57
C ILE A 113 8.53 3.62 8.56
N MET A 114 9.50 4.43 8.13
CA MET A 114 10.30 5.27 9.06
C MET A 114 9.45 6.23 9.92
N ASN A 115 8.26 6.61 9.44
CA ASN A 115 7.32 7.46 10.16
C ASN A 115 6.22 6.69 10.90
N ALA A 116 6.30 5.35 10.98
CA ALA A 116 5.32 4.55 11.70
C ALA A 116 5.39 4.82 13.22
N ASP A 117 4.25 4.70 13.90
CA ASP A 117 4.16 4.83 15.36
C ASP A 117 4.98 3.76 16.06
N GLN A 118 5.02 2.57 15.47
CA GLN A 118 5.81 1.44 15.96
C GLN A 118 6.28 0.58 14.79
N ILE A 119 7.56 0.18 14.85
CA ILE A 119 8.19 -0.74 13.90
C ILE A 119 8.52 -2.02 14.66
N ILE A 120 8.19 -3.16 14.06
CA ILE A 120 8.57 -4.49 14.55
C ILE A 120 9.56 -5.08 13.55
N VAL A 121 10.75 -5.43 14.02
CA VAL A 121 11.82 -6.02 13.20
C VAL A 121 11.81 -7.53 13.38
N LEU A 122 11.68 -8.24 12.26
CA LEU A 122 11.67 -9.70 12.23
C LEU A 122 12.97 -10.22 11.60
N ASP A 123 13.59 -11.20 12.25
CA ASP A 123 14.73 -11.95 11.71
C ASP A 123 14.55 -13.43 12.04
N ALA A 124 14.72 -14.30 11.04
CA ALA A 124 14.54 -15.75 11.15
C ALA A 124 13.24 -16.15 11.90
N GLY A 125 12.13 -15.44 11.65
CA GLY A 125 10.82 -15.71 12.27
C GLY A 125 10.69 -15.24 13.73
N LYS A 126 11.65 -14.46 14.25
CA LYS A 126 11.64 -13.92 15.62
C LYS A 126 11.60 -12.40 15.61
N VAL A 127 10.97 -11.81 16.61
CA VAL A 127 11.05 -10.37 16.87
C VAL A 127 12.42 -10.07 17.49
N VAL A 128 13.23 -9.28 16.77
CA VAL A 128 14.57 -8.87 17.21
C VAL A 128 14.68 -7.40 17.58
N GLY A 129 13.65 -6.61 17.30
CA GLY A 129 13.56 -5.21 17.69
C GLY A 129 12.12 -4.71 17.62
N MET A 130 11.78 -3.73 18.49
CA MET A 130 10.50 -3.06 18.50
C MET A 130 10.68 -1.62 19.01
N GLY A 131 10.17 -0.64 18.25
CA GLY A 131 10.30 0.77 18.63
C GLY A 131 10.05 1.71 17.46
N LYS A 132 10.43 2.97 17.60
CA LYS A 132 10.43 3.96 16.51
C LYS A 132 11.72 3.86 15.71
N HIS A 133 11.71 4.41 14.51
CA HIS A 133 12.85 4.44 13.59
C HIS A 133 14.15 4.86 14.28
N ASN A 134 14.17 6.04 14.90
CA ASN A 134 15.37 6.61 15.54
C ASN A 134 15.87 5.78 16.73
N ASP A 135 15.00 5.09 17.45
CA ASP A 135 15.36 4.21 18.54
C ASP A 135 15.98 2.92 18.01
N LEU A 136 15.38 2.34 16.98
CA LEU A 136 15.85 1.11 16.37
C LEU A 136 17.18 1.27 15.65
N LEU A 137 17.46 2.42 15.05
CA LEU A 137 18.79 2.72 14.51
C LEU A 137 19.90 2.60 15.55
N LYS A 138 19.61 2.89 16.82
CA LYS A 138 20.58 2.86 17.93
C LYS A 138 20.61 1.53 18.67
N THR A 139 19.48 0.82 18.73
CA THR A 139 19.28 -0.32 19.63
C THR A 139 19.15 -1.66 18.92
N CYS A 140 18.85 -1.68 17.62
CA CYS A 140 18.63 -2.91 16.85
C CYS A 140 19.63 -3.01 15.68
N LYS A 141 20.65 -3.84 15.84
CA LYS A 141 21.69 -4.05 14.82
C LYS A 141 21.11 -4.47 13.47
N VAL A 142 20.15 -5.40 13.46
CA VAL A 142 19.48 -5.89 12.23
C VAL A 142 18.78 -4.75 11.51
N TYR A 143 18.04 -3.91 12.26
CA TYR A 143 17.37 -2.75 11.68
C TYR A 143 18.37 -1.75 11.09
N TYR A 144 19.46 -1.47 11.81
CA TYR A 144 20.51 -0.58 11.33
C TYR A 144 21.15 -1.08 10.04
N GLU A 145 21.46 -2.39 9.95
CA GLU A 145 22.01 -3.00 8.75
C GLU A 145 21.07 -2.88 7.54
N ILE A 146 19.77 -3.12 7.74
CA ILE A 146 18.75 -2.94 6.70
C ILE A 146 18.66 -1.46 6.29
N ALA A 147 18.55 -0.54 7.26
CA ALA A 147 18.41 0.89 7.00
C ALA A 147 19.63 1.44 6.26
N SER A 148 20.85 1.10 6.70
CA SER A 148 22.11 1.58 6.10
C SER A 148 22.34 1.06 4.68
N SER A 149 21.68 -0.03 4.28
CA SER A 149 21.70 -0.52 2.89
C SER A 149 20.77 0.25 1.95
N GLN A 150 19.82 1.05 2.48
CA GLN A 150 18.76 1.70 1.72
C GLN A 150 18.73 3.23 1.84
N LEU A 151 19.19 3.76 2.96
CA LEU A 151 19.13 5.18 3.28
C LEU A 151 20.51 5.85 3.09
N THR A 152 20.50 7.14 2.83
CA THR A 152 21.71 7.96 2.81
C THR A 152 22.22 8.19 4.22
N LYS A 153 23.49 8.63 4.35
CA LYS A 153 24.08 8.95 5.66
C LYS A 153 23.32 10.07 6.41
N GLU A 154 22.69 10.96 5.66
CA GLU A 154 21.91 12.08 6.19
C GLU A 154 20.56 11.63 6.77
N GLU A 155 19.99 10.56 6.22
CA GLU A 155 18.73 9.96 6.68
C GLU A 155 18.91 8.97 7.85
N LEU A 156 20.15 8.62 8.18
CA LEU A 156 20.51 7.72 9.29
C LEU A 156 20.83 8.47 10.61
N VAL A 157 20.67 9.80 10.66
CA VAL A 157 21.05 10.63 11.81
C VAL A 157 19.84 11.10 12.61
#